data_e41b3dfecb6d5c2d2c388dbae61f59b9
#
_entry.id   e41b3dfecb6d5c2d2c388dbae61f59b9
#
_cell.length_a   1.000
_cell.length_b   1.000
_cell.length_c   1.000
_cell.angle_alpha   90.00
_cell.angle_beta   90.00
_cell.angle_gamma   90.00
#
_symmetry.space_group_name_H-M   'P 1'
#
loop_
_entity.id
_entity.type
_entity.pdbx_description
1 polymer ?
#
loop_
_entity_poly.entity_id
_entity_poly.type
_entity_poly.pdbx_seq_one_letter_code
_entity_poly.pdbx_strand_id
1 'polypeptide(L)'
;MKKSLFFLVFLLCCTTVANSQKDSIKTKDEPRVKQFWMVILKTGPQDKTITDSTQRAKLFAGHFSNMERLYNDGLLKAAGPFGKNDFTWRGLFIMDCATREEAESYVKTDPTVAAGVFIYDIVPWWSEPSGSFTPGKPEKKEK
;
A
#
# COMPACT_ATOMS: atom_id res chain seq x y z
N MET A 1 24.64 85.64 -13.13
CA MET A 1 23.85 84.60 -13.76
C MET A 1 24.54 83.31 -13.41
N LYS A 2 24.10 82.61 -12.32
CA LYS A 2 24.67 81.32 -11.85
C LYS A 2 23.59 80.28 -11.94
N LYS A 3 23.78 79.27 -12.80
CA LYS A 3 22.88 78.11 -12.95
C LYS A 3 23.29 77.14 -11.89
N SER A 4 22.35 76.88 -10.97
CA SER A 4 22.46 75.82 -9.95
C SER A 4 21.97 74.51 -10.54
N LEU A 5 22.86 73.50 -10.62
CA LEU A 5 22.57 72.17 -11.10
C LEU A 5 22.20 71.33 -9.90
N PHE A 6 20.93 70.97 -9.76
CA PHE A 6 20.43 70.11 -8.70
C PHE A 6 20.63 68.62 -9.09
N PHE A 7 21.56 67.96 -8.43
CA PHE A 7 21.87 66.54 -8.65
C PHE A 7 20.90 65.72 -7.80
N LEU A 8 19.88 65.12 -8.41
CA LEU A 8 18.96 64.23 -7.73
C LEU A 8 19.58 62.81 -7.65
N VAL A 9 20.09 62.45 -6.48
CA VAL A 9 20.58 61.10 -6.23
C VAL A 9 19.39 60.21 -5.92
N PHE A 10 19.07 59.34 -6.89
CA PHE A 10 18.03 58.30 -6.74
C PHE A 10 18.65 57.12 -6.00
N LEU A 11 18.36 57.00 -4.69
CA LEU A 11 18.81 55.90 -3.88
C LEU A 11 17.92 54.68 -4.16
N LEU A 12 18.37 53.77 -5.01
CA LEU A 12 17.71 52.53 -5.34
C LEU A 12 17.87 51.57 -4.16
N CYS A 13 16.84 51.51 -3.31
CA CYS A 13 16.78 50.55 -2.19
C CYS A 13 16.46 49.15 -2.71
N CYS A 14 17.50 48.35 -2.99
CA CYS A 14 17.31 46.92 -3.27
C CYS A 14 16.90 46.21 -1.99
N THR A 15 15.58 45.99 -1.81
CA THR A 15 15.07 45.06 -0.81
C THR A 15 15.29 43.62 -1.29
N THR A 16 16.35 42.99 -0.86
CA THR A 16 16.52 41.54 -1.00
C THR A 16 15.51 40.85 -0.09
N VAL A 17 14.44 40.33 -0.71
CA VAL A 17 13.55 39.41 -0.02
C VAL A 17 14.32 38.10 0.23
N ALA A 18 14.84 37.95 1.44
CA ALA A 18 15.39 36.69 1.90
C ALA A 18 14.24 35.70 1.96
N ASN A 19 14.15 34.83 0.94
CA ASN A 19 13.25 33.69 0.94
C ASN A 19 13.81 32.69 1.95
N SER A 20 13.37 32.80 3.20
CA SER A 20 13.68 31.84 4.24
C SER A 20 12.99 30.52 3.85
N GLN A 21 13.73 29.69 3.11
CA GLN A 21 13.41 28.28 2.98
C GLN A 21 13.42 27.70 4.39
N LYS A 22 12.24 27.48 4.93
CA LYS A 22 12.01 26.76 6.16
C LYS A 22 12.36 25.30 5.87
N ASP A 23 13.66 24.99 5.92
CA ASP A 23 14.11 23.61 5.98
C ASP A 23 13.44 23.00 7.21
N SER A 24 12.38 22.22 6.94
CA SER A 24 11.79 21.36 7.94
C SER A 24 12.87 20.38 8.37
N ILE A 25 13.55 20.70 9.46
CA ILE A 25 14.41 19.76 10.19
C ILE A 25 13.46 18.61 10.54
N LYS A 26 13.50 17.54 9.74
CA LYS A 26 12.87 16.27 10.10
C LYS A 26 13.54 15.81 11.37
N THR A 27 12.91 16.04 12.49
CA THR A 27 13.36 15.54 13.78
C THR A 27 13.44 14.02 13.67
N LYS A 28 14.62 13.49 13.98
CA LYS A 28 15.05 12.10 13.80
C LYS A 28 14.27 11.09 14.66
N ASP A 29 13.30 11.55 15.46
CA ASP A 29 12.68 10.81 16.56
C ASP A 29 11.18 10.62 16.46
N GLU A 30 10.52 10.99 15.34
CA GLU A 30 9.13 10.56 15.17
C GLU A 30 9.12 9.08 14.73
N PRO A 31 8.40 8.23 15.47
CA PRO A 31 8.25 6.84 15.07
C PRO A 31 7.64 6.80 13.66
N ARG A 32 8.40 6.28 12.70
CA ARG A 32 7.97 6.15 11.30
C ARG A 32 6.96 5.02 11.14
N VAL A 33 6.02 4.92 12.07
CA VAL A 33 5.00 3.88 12.08
C VAL A 33 3.95 4.25 11.06
N LYS A 34 3.71 3.38 10.09
CA LYS A 34 2.65 3.51 9.11
C LYS A 34 1.61 2.42 9.34
N GLN A 35 0.35 2.79 9.32
CA GLN A 35 -0.76 1.84 9.36
C GLN A 35 -0.97 1.21 7.98
N PHE A 36 -1.18 -0.10 7.99
CA PHE A 36 -1.64 -0.94 6.89
C PHE A 36 -2.88 -1.72 7.34
N TRP A 37 -3.54 -2.37 6.42
CA TRP A 37 -4.61 -3.32 6.71
C TRP A 37 -4.13 -4.74 6.46
N MET A 38 -4.10 -5.54 7.52
CA MET A 38 -3.80 -6.95 7.44
C MET A 38 -5.10 -7.72 7.18
N VAL A 39 -5.14 -8.44 6.07
CA VAL A 39 -6.26 -9.30 5.70
C VAL A 39 -5.85 -10.75 5.90
N ILE A 40 -6.53 -11.46 6.77
CA ILE A 40 -6.30 -12.87 7.03
C ILE A 40 -7.37 -13.66 6.29
N LEU A 41 -6.99 -14.33 5.21
CA LEU A 41 -7.88 -15.25 4.50
C LEU A 41 -8.01 -16.54 5.28
N LYS A 42 -9.25 -17.00 5.47
CA LYS A 42 -9.58 -18.23 6.19
C LYS A 42 -10.39 -19.17 5.29
N THR A 43 -10.41 -20.47 5.62
CA THR A 43 -11.25 -21.43 4.94
C THR A 43 -12.71 -21.02 5.04
N GLY A 44 -13.36 -20.85 3.90
CA GLY A 44 -14.76 -20.47 3.79
C GLY A 44 -15.70 -21.67 3.71
N PRO A 45 -17.01 -21.45 3.83
CA PRO A 45 -18.01 -22.51 3.85
C PRO A 45 -18.09 -23.28 2.53
N GLN A 46 -17.73 -22.65 1.39
CA GLN A 46 -17.80 -23.28 0.08
C GLN A 46 -16.51 -24.03 -0.31
N ASP A 47 -15.45 -23.98 0.52
CA ASP A 47 -14.17 -24.62 0.18
C ASP A 47 -14.29 -26.13 -0.08
N LYS A 48 -15.13 -26.83 0.70
CA LYS A 48 -15.38 -28.26 0.54
C LYS A 48 -16.54 -28.58 -0.41
N THR A 49 -17.37 -27.60 -0.75
CA THR A 49 -18.57 -27.79 -1.58
C THR A 49 -18.21 -27.67 -3.07
N ILE A 50 -17.26 -26.79 -3.42
CA ILE A 50 -16.78 -26.64 -4.78
C ILE A 50 -15.75 -27.75 -5.06
N THR A 51 -16.23 -28.90 -5.54
CA THR A 51 -15.42 -30.10 -5.79
C THR A 51 -14.98 -30.23 -7.25
N ASP A 52 -15.64 -29.53 -8.18
CA ASP A 52 -15.23 -29.51 -9.59
C ASP A 52 -13.85 -28.89 -9.74
N SER A 53 -12.90 -29.67 -10.25
CA SER A 53 -11.49 -29.28 -10.37
C SER A 53 -11.28 -28.12 -11.35
N THR A 54 -12.06 -28.06 -12.43
CA THR A 54 -11.98 -27.02 -13.45
C THR A 54 -12.48 -25.69 -12.90
N GLN A 55 -13.64 -25.71 -12.22
CA GLN A 55 -14.18 -24.55 -11.54
C GLN A 55 -13.19 -24.04 -10.49
N ARG A 56 -12.64 -24.93 -9.68
CA ARG A 56 -11.68 -24.59 -8.63
C ARG A 56 -10.40 -23.96 -9.22
N ALA A 57 -9.86 -24.57 -10.27
CA ALA A 57 -8.69 -24.03 -10.97
C ALA A 57 -8.96 -22.61 -11.50
N LYS A 58 -10.15 -22.36 -12.08
CA LYS A 58 -10.53 -21.02 -12.56
C LYS A 58 -10.62 -20.00 -11.44
N LEU A 59 -11.18 -20.36 -10.29
CA LEU A 59 -11.25 -19.46 -9.12
C LEU A 59 -9.87 -19.10 -8.63
N PHE A 60 -8.96 -20.06 -8.50
CA PHE A 60 -7.59 -19.79 -8.06
C PHE A 60 -6.76 -19.02 -9.11
N ALA A 61 -6.95 -19.27 -10.38
CA ALA A 61 -6.34 -18.44 -11.42
C ALA A 61 -6.78 -16.99 -11.31
N GLY A 62 -8.07 -16.74 -11.08
CA GLY A 62 -8.61 -15.41 -10.84
C GLY A 62 -8.07 -14.77 -9.55
N HIS A 63 -7.91 -15.55 -8.47
CA HIS A 63 -7.28 -15.11 -7.24
C HIS A 63 -5.86 -14.59 -7.49
N PHE A 64 -5.01 -15.34 -8.17
CA PHE A 64 -3.65 -14.92 -8.48
C PHE A 64 -3.60 -13.69 -9.38
N SER A 65 -4.46 -13.62 -10.41
CA SER A 65 -4.56 -12.43 -11.27
C SER A 65 -5.03 -11.20 -10.50
N ASN A 66 -5.95 -11.35 -9.55
CA ASN A 66 -6.38 -10.26 -8.70
C ASN A 66 -5.27 -9.77 -7.78
N MET A 67 -4.50 -10.68 -7.19
CA MET A 67 -3.31 -10.32 -6.38
C MET A 67 -2.30 -9.54 -7.22
N GLU A 68 -1.99 -9.99 -8.44
CA GLU A 68 -1.07 -9.30 -9.35
C GLU A 68 -1.56 -7.89 -9.68
N ARG A 69 -2.85 -7.73 -9.98
CA ARG A 69 -3.47 -6.42 -10.21
C ARG A 69 -3.31 -5.51 -9.01
N LEU A 70 -3.71 -5.96 -7.82
CA LEU A 70 -3.61 -5.16 -6.59
C LEU A 70 -2.16 -4.79 -6.25
N TYR A 71 -1.20 -5.66 -6.56
CA TYR A 71 0.22 -5.36 -6.40
C TYR A 71 0.69 -4.29 -7.38
N ASN A 72 0.30 -4.38 -8.66
CA ASN A 72 0.65 -3.40 -9.70
C ASN A 72 0.02 -2.04 -9.43
N ASP A 73 -1.19 -2.02 -8.85
CA ASP A 73 -1.88 -0.80 -8.41
C ASP A 73 -1.24 -0.18 -7.14
N GLY A 74 -0.24 -0.85 -6.55
CA GLY A 74 0.45 -0.39 -5.34
C GLY A 74 -0.35 -0.58 -4.05
N LEU A 75 -1.47 -1.29 -4.09
CA LEU A 75 -2.37 -1.53 -2.96
C LEU A 75 -1.94 -2.74 -2.13
N LEU A 76 -1.44 -3.79 -2.76
CA LEU A 76 -0.97 -5.00 -2.09
C LEU A 76 0.55 -4.93 -1.90
N LYS A 77 1.01 -4.89 -0.64
CA LYS A 77 2.45 -4.80 -0.30
C LYS A 77 3.09 -6.16 -0.08
N ALA A 78 2.34 -7.08 0.49
CA ALA A 78 2.77 -8.45 0.72
C ALA A 78 1.58 -9.39 0.66
N ALA A 79 1.80 -10.58 0.13
CA ALA A 79 0.83 -11.67 0.13
C ALA A 79 1.55 -13.01 0.20
N GLY A 80 0.90 -13.98 0.82
CA GLY A 80 1.44 -15.34 0.88
C GLY A 80 0.53 -16.31 1.63
N PRO A 81 0.68 -17.60 1.36
CA PRO A 81 -0.06 -18.64 2.07
C PRO A 81 0.52 -18.87 3.46
N PHE A 82 -0.35 -19.24 4.40
CA PHE A 82 0.07 -19.86 5.66
C PHE A 82 0.36 -21.34 5.46
N GLY A 83 1.34 -21.86 6.18
CA GLY A 83 1.52 -23.30 6.36
C GLY A 83 0.36 -23.90 7.17
N LYS A 84 0.43 -25.23 7.39
CA LYS A 84 -0.56 -25.94 8.23
C LYS A 84 -0.64 -25.28 9.62
N ASN A 85 -1.86 -24.96 10.04
CA ASN A 85 -2.14 -24.32 11.33
C ASN A 85 -3.50 -24.73 11.86
N ASP A 86 -3.74 -24.46 13.16
CA ASP A 86 -4.99 -24.81 13.85
C ASP A 86 -6.09 -23.75 13.72
N PHE A 87 -5.81 -22.61 13.08
CA PHE A 87 -6.72 -21.45 12.96
C PHE A 87 -7.54 -21.42 11.66
N THR A 88 -7.42 -22.41 10.80
CA THR A 88 -8.03 -22.41 9.46
C THR A 88 -7.53 -21.27 8.54
N TRP A 89 -6.42 -20.63 8.90
CA TRP A 89 -5.83 -19.56 8.09
C TRP A 89 -5.22 -20.11 6.81
N ARG A 90 -5.50 -19.42 5.70
CA ARG A 90 -5.09 -19.85 4.36
C ARG A 90 -4.03 -18.93 3.78
N GLY A 91 -4.16 -17.63 3.98
CA GLY A 91 -3.25 -16.66 3.45
C GLY A 91 -3.34 -15.30 4.12
N LEU A 92 -2.36 -14.47 3.84
CA LEU A 92 -2.22 -13.12 4.35
C LEU A 92 -2.09 -12.13 3.20
N PHE A 93 -2.77 -10.99 3.31
CA PHE A 93 -2.48 -9.77 2.52
C PHE A 93 -2.12 -8.64 3.47
N ILE A 94 -1.11 -7.84 3.10
CA ILE A 94 -0.84 -6.53 3.70
C ILE A 94 -1.21 -5.48 2.68
N MET A 95 -2.24 -4.68 2.99
CA MET A 95 -2.81 -3.71 2.07
C MET A 95 -2.51 -2.29 2.53
N ASP A 96 -2.12 -1.44 1.56
CA ASP A 96 -1.83 -0.02 1.74
C ASP A 96 -2.99 0.80 1.17
N CYS A 97 -3.98 1.07 1.99
CA CYS A 97 -5.13 1.89 1.65
C CYS A 97 -5.62 2.68 2.87
N ALA A 98 -6.46 3.68 2.64
CA ALA A 98 -6.79 4.67 3.67
C ALA A 98 -7.70 4.11 4.76
N THR A 99 -8.68 3.27 4.40
CA THR A 99 -9.71 2.80 5.34
C THR A 99 -9.89 1.28 5.29
N ARG A 100 -10.51 0.76 6.34
CA ARG A 100 -10.92 -0.64 6.43
C ARG A 100 -11.92 -1.01 5.33
N GLU A 101 -12.85 -0.11 5.06
CA GLU A 101 -13.91 -0.29 4.05
C GLU A 101 -13.31 -0.36 2.64
N GLU A 102 -12.26 0.43 2.39
CA GLU A 102 -11.51 0.39 1.15
C GLU A 102 -10.78 -0.95 1.00
N ALA A 103 -10.07 -1.41 2.05
CA ALA A 103 -9.45 -2.73 2.07
C ALA A 103 -10.47 -3.83 1.80
N GLU A 104 -11.63 -3.77 2.43
CA GLU A 104 -12.72 -4.73 2.24
C GLU A 104 -13.25 -4.73 0.81
N SER A 105 -13.38 -3.55 0.19
CA SER A 105 -13.83 -3.44 -1.20
C SER A 105 -12.88 -4.17 -2.16
N TYR A 106 -11.57 -4.05 -1.94
CA TYR A 106 -10.56 -4.75 -2.74
C TYR A 106 -10.56 -6.26 -2.49
N VAL A 107 -10.69 -6.70 -1.25
CA VAL A 107 -10.77 -8.13 -0.91
C VAL A 107 -11.98 -8.80 -1.57
N LYS A 108 -13.12 -8.11 -1.63
CA LYS A 108 -14.34 -8.62 -2.29
C LYS A 108 -14.21 -8.78 -3.81
N THR A 109 -13.19 -8.18 -4.45
CA THR A 109 -12.92 -8.42 -5.89
C THR A 109 -12.27 -9.77 -6.15
N ASP A 110 -11.83 -10.48 -5.11
CA ASP A 110 -11.21 -11.79 -5.24
C ASP A 110 -12.26 -12.87 -5.56
N PRO A 111 -12.11 -13.60 -6.68
CA PRO A 111 -13.08 -14.64 -7.05
C PRO A 111 -13.22 -15.75 -6.02
N THR A 112 -12.18 -16.08 -5.25
CA THR A 112 -12.26 -17.12 -4.21
C THR A 112 -13.06 -16.63 -3.00
N VAL A 113 -12.98 -15.34 -2.69
CA VAL A 113 -13.80 -14.69 -1.66
C VAL A 113 -15.24 -14.57 -2.12
N ALA A 114 -15.47 -14.07 -3.35
CA ALA A 114 -16.79 -13.93 -3.93
C ALA A 114 -17.54 -15.27 -4.01
N ALA A 115 -16.82 -16.36 -4.27
CA ALA A 115 -17.37 -17.73 -4.31
C ALA A 115 -17.50 -18.38 -2.93
N GLY A 116 -17.07 -17.74 -1.84
CA GLY A 116 -17.13 -18.28 -0.49
C GLY A 116 -16.14 -19.41 -0.22
N VAL A 117 -15.13 -19.61 -1.07
CA VAL A 117 -14.00 -20.52 -0.82
C VAL A 117 -13.14 -19.98 0.33
N PHE A 118 -12.93 -18.67 0.33
CA PHE A 118 -12.32 -17.96 1.43
C PHE A 118 -13.31 -16.98 2.07
N ILE A 119 -13.19 -16.85 3.39
CA ILE A 119 -13.68 -15.73 4.18
C ILE A 119 -12.48 -14.99 4.77
N TYR A 120 -12.68 -13.81 5.35
CA TYR A 120 -11.57 -12.98 5.78
C TYR A 120 -11.86 -12.23 7.07
N ASP A 121 -10.78 -11.91 7.79
CA ASP A 121 -10.75 -10.87 8.80
C ASP A 121 -9.87 -9.72 8.30
N ILE A 122 -10.21 -8.48 8.68
CA ILE A 122 -9.41 -7.29 8.38
C ILE A 122 -9.12 -6.59 9.69
N VAL A 123 -7.82 -6.45 9.99
CA VAL A 123 -7.33 -5.79 11.21
C VAL A 123 -6.32 -4.70 10.86
N PRO A 124 -6.30 -3.58 11.61
CA PRO A 124 -5.25 -2.59 11.44
C PRO A 124 -3.92 -3.16 11.95
N TRP A 125 -2.85 -2.91 11.19
CA TRP A 125 -1.50 -3.30 11.53
C TRP A 125 -0.53 -2.16 11.30
N TRP A 126 0.34 -1.89 12.27
CA TRP A 126 1.34 -0.83 12.18
C TRP A 126 2.72 -1.45 11.98
N SER A 127 3.42 -0.94 10.96
CA SER A 127 4.79 -1.34 10.66
C SER A 127 5.76 -0.30 11.19
N GLU A 128 6.76 -0.73 11.93
CA GLU A 128 7.94 0.06 12.28
C GLU A 128 9.06 -0.16 11.25
N PRO A 129 9.97 0.82 11.07
CA PRO A 129 11.12 0.68 10.17
C PRO A 129 12.25 -0.19 10.75
N SER A 130 12.00 -0.93 11.83
CA SER A 130 12.94 -1.87 12.47
C SER A 130 13.21 -3.13 11.64
N GLY A 131 12.42 -3.35 10.57
CA GLY A 131 12.59 -4.45 9.63
C GLY A 131 12.07 -4.09 8.26
N SER A 132 12.57 -4.74 7.22
CA SER A 132 12.05 -4.63 5.87
C SER A 132 11.74 -6.01 5.32
N PHE A 133 10.58 -6.14 4.68
CA PHE A 133 10.21 -7.30 3.92
C PHE A 133 10.13 -6.88 2.45
N THR A 134 11.08 -7.34 1.65
CA THR A 134 11.08 -7.13 0.21
C THR A 134 10.92 -8.49 -0.45
N PRO A 135 9.70 -8.91 -0.81
CA PRO A 135 9.52 -10.09 -1.62
C PRO A 135 10.20 -9.84 -2.96
N GLY A 136 11.10 -10.71 -3.36
CA GLY A 136 11.70 -10.67 -4.69
C GLY A 136 10.59 -10.76 -5.73
N LYS A 137 10.76 -10.08 -6.87
CA LYS A 137 9.89 -10.33 -8.03
C LYS A 137 9.99 -11.82 -8.35
N PRO A 138 8.87 -12.51 -8.62
CA PRO A 138 8.92 -13.87 -9.11
C PRO A 138 9.85 -13.92 -10.33
N GLU A 139 10.86 -14.78 -10.31
CA GLU A 139 11.69 -15.00 -11.49
C GLU A 139 10.77 -15.47 -12.62
N LYS A 140 10.78 -14.75 -13.74
CA LYS A 140 10.11 -15.23 -14.96
C LYS A 140 10.82 -16.52 -15.33
N LYS A 141 10.18 -17.66 -15.14
CA LYS A 141 10.64 -18.92 -15.73
C LYS A 141 10.62 -18.71 -17.23
N GLU A 142 11.78 -18.54 -17.83
CA GLU A 142 11.94 -18.63 -19.28
C GLU A 142 11.44 -20.02 -19.71
N LYS A 143 10.49 -20.03 -20.63
CA LYS A 143 9.96 -21.27 -21.25
C LYS A 143 10.89 -21.73 -22.34
#